data_bce8e1478a3f9a4cde2b8868e0f6fbee
#
_entry.id   bce8e1478a3f9a4cde2b8868e0f6fbee
#
_cell.length_a   1.000
_cell.length_b   1.000
_cell.length_c   1.000
_cell.angle_alpha   90.00
_cell.angle_beta   90.00
_cell.angle_gamma   90.00
#
_symmetry.space_group_name_H-M   'P 1'
#
loop_
_entity.id
_entity.type
_entity.pdbx_description
1 polymer ?
#
loop_
_entity_poly.entity_id
_entity_poly.type
_entity_poly.pdbx_seq_one_letter_code
_entity_poly.pdbx_strand_id
1 'polypeptide(L)'
;MRSTVAMIVLFFICRIPAVLGQAAPPSTTPADFWSYDAKQKVLEKAPVLAPAPSSVTHHQMSLNGQKLSYTATADTLPIRNATTGVVEGDIFYIYYARDDSAAANRPVIFAFNGGPGTATIWLHMVGFGPKRIHLAADGSAPDAPYGYDDNPNTLLDQADLVFIDPVGTGYSRPSDPSQGAKFWGMNNDVASIGEFVRLFLDRYNRWLSPKYILGESYGTYRAVELANYLVDRGLTFNGVILISSLFQDDTRVGDLGYVNFIPTFSLVAWYHKRLPPDLQRLSLEQIDQEAEKFASGEYMNALYLGTRLDPAEREKVAADLARFTGLPKQFIESNDLRVSLPRFMTELLRDKGLMIGRLDGRMTAWVPDGATLQPAFDAANQKVYNSVVPAFGDYVHRELGYKSDAIYYASGGGIGTWPGVREAAPDVEDVFARDPKMRLFVAEGYFDLATIYYGFEWSLSHLRLAPEVRSRDITVRRYRSGHMIYTDQKALEELRHDLRGWLQAIP
;
A
#
# COMPACT_ATOMS: atom_id res chain seq x y z
N MET A 1 11.77 -77.48 46.98
CA MET A 1 12.44 -76.27 47.44
C MET A 1 12.96 -75.55 46.16
N ARG A 2 12.21 -74.56 45.68
CA ARG A 2 12.57 -73.69 44.55
C ARG A 2 12.45 -72.26 45.03
N SER A 3 13.60 -71.62 45.18
CA SER A 3 13.67 -70.22 45.57
C SER A 3 13.45 -69.31 44.33
N THR A 4 12.43 -68.48 44.43
CA THR A 4 12.11 -67.47 43.44
C THR A 4 12.82 -66.17 43.87
N VAL A 5 13.74 -65.70 43.08
CA VAL A 5 14.42 -64.39 43.26
C VAL A 5 13.55 -63.34 42.53
N ALA A 6 12.98 -62.42 43.27
CA ALA A 6 12.29 -61.26 42.72
C ALA A 6 13.29 -60.14 42.44
N MET A 7 13.38 -59.73 41.16
CA MET A 7 14.22 -58.64 40.70
C MET A 7 13.38 -57.36 40.77
N ILE A 8 13.72 -56.45 41.69
CA ILE A 8 13.09 -55.13 41.81
C ILE A 8 13.81 -54.20 40.81
N VAL A 9 13.08 -53.76 39.78
CA VAL A 9 13.55 -52.75 38.85
C VAL A 9 13.12 -51.38 39.40
N LEU A 10 14.08 -50.61 39.91
CA LEU A 10 13.85 -49.18 40.26
C LEU A 10 13.81 -48.34 39.02
N PHE A 11 12.65 -47.79 38.72
CA PHE A 11 12.51 -46.72 37.73
C PHE A 11 12.89 -45.37 38.38
N PHE A 12 14.05 -44.84 37.99
CA PHE A 12 14.39 -43.46 38.24
C PHE A 12 13.60 -42.58 37.28
N ILE A 13 12.54 -41.94 37.83
CA ILE A 13 11.82 -40.87 37.10
C ILE A 13 12.66 -39.60 37.26
N CYS A 14 13.42 -39.30 36.23
CA CYS A 14 14.12 -38.03 36.09
C CYS A 14 13.04 -36.95 35.80
N ARG A 15 12.64 -36.21 36.84
CA ARG A 15 11.83 -35.01 36.67
C ARG A 15 12.71 -33.92 36.06
N ILE A 16 12.58 -33.69 34.76
CA ILE A 16 13.07 -32.48 34.09
C ILE A 16 12.17 -31.34 34.57
N PRO A 17 12.71 -30.29 35.24
CA PRO A 17 11.88 -29.11 35.52
C PRO A 17 11.45 -28.51 34.21
N ALA A 18 10.13 -28.38 33.98
CA ALA A 18 9.59 -27.59 32.89
C ALA A 18 10.08 -26.15 33.12
N VAL A 19 11.03 -25.74 32.29
CA VAL A 19 11.35 -24.34 32.13
C VAL A 19 10.09 -23.72 31.48
N LEU A 20 9.27 -23.11 32.32
CA LEU A 20 8.24 -22.20 31.87
C LEU A 20 8.97 -21.14 31.01
N GLY A 21 8.92 -21.29 29.71
CA GLY A 21 9.36 -20.27 28.79
C GLY A 21 8.61 -19.00 29.15
N GLN A 22 9.33 -18.01 29.68
CA GLN A 22 8.79 -16.64 29.72
C GLN A 22 8.40 -16.32 28.29
N ALA A 23 7.09 -16.11 28.09
CA ALA A 23 6.60 -15.53 26.85
C ALA A 23 7.43 -14.26 26.59
N ALA A 24 8.03 -14.18 25.41
CA ALA A 24 8.69 -12.96 24.99
C ALA A 24 7.71 -11.80 25.24
N PRO A 25 8.17 -10.67 25.80
CA PRO A 25 7.31 -9.52 25.97
C PRO A 25 6.72 -9.23 24.59
N PRO A 26 5.42 -8.88 24.51
CA PRO A 26 4.82 -8.51 23.24
C PRO A 26 5.71 -7.45 22.61
N SER A 27 6.08 -7.64 21.34
CA SER A 27 6.80 -6.63 20.60
C SER A 27 5.97 -5.36 20.66
N THR A 28 6.41 -4.40 21.45
CA THR A 28 5.85 -3.06 21.40
C THR A 28 6.25 -2.51 20.05
N THR A 29 5.39 -2.66 19.05
CA THR A 29 5.42 -1.79 17.90
C THR A 29 5.53 -0.38 18.46
N PRO A 30 6.50 0.45 18.02
CA PRO A 30 6.56 1.83 18.47
C PRO A 30 5.17 2.42 18.26
N ALA A 31 4.57 2.94 19.34
CA ALA A 31 3.28 3.61 19.26
C ALA A 31 3.40 4.69 18.19
N ASP A 32 2.45 4.74 17.26
CA ASP A 32 2.39 5.80 16.25
C ASP A 32 2.60 7.15 16.91
N PHE A 33 3.56 7.91 16.42
CA PHE A 33 4.01 9.18 16.98
C PHE A 33 2.90 10.22 17.15
N TRP A 34 1.73 9.97 16.55
CA TRP A 34 0.62 10.92 16.44
C TRP A 34 -0.57 10.57 17.33
N SER A 35 -0.54 9.42 17.97
CA SER A 35 -1.54 9.11 18.96
C SER A 35 -1.03 9.53 20.34
N TYR A 36 -1.42 10.70 20.78
CA TYR A 36 -1.27 11.09 22.20
C TYR A 36 -1.93 10.08 23.14
N ASP A 37 -2.84 9.26 22.60
CA ASP A 37 -3.66 8.27 23.30
C ASP A 37 -3.25 6.81 23.05
N ALA A 38 -2.18 6.53 22.30
CA ALA A 38 -1.76 5.18 21.94
C ALA A 38 -1.48 4.27 23.17
N LYS A 39 -1.33 4.84 24.36
CA LYS A 39 -1.19 4.12 25.64
C LYS A 39 -2.36 4.30 26.58
N GLN A 40 -3.28 5.18 26.31
CA GLN A 40 -4.51 5.26 27.09
C GLN A 40 -5.43 4.14 26.57
N LYS A 41 -5.81 3.22 27.46
CA LYS A 41 -7.04 2.45 27.23
C LYS A 41 -8.10 3.45 26.86
N VAL A 42 -8.62 3.38 25.65
CA VAL A 42 -9.77 4.17 25.21
C VAL A 42 -10.76 4.09 26.36
N LEU A 43 -11.02 5.23 26.97
CA LEU A 43 -12.01 5.29 28.03
C LEU A 43 -13.30 4.78 27.39
N GLU A 44 -13.82 3.67 27.88
CA GLU A 44 -14.99 2.96 27.32
C GLU A 44 -16.23 3.85 27.16
N LYS A 45 -16.13 5.14 27.51
CA LYS A 45 -17.19 6.13 27.49
C LYS A 45 -16.74 7.55 27.08
N ALA A 46 -15.58 7.69 26.41
CA ALA A 46 -15.23 9.02 25.88
C ALA A 46 -16.25 9.42 24.81
N PRO A 47 -16.84 10.62 24.88
CA PRO A 47 -17.74 11.07 23.84
C PRO A 47 -16.99 11.16 22.52
N VAL A 48 -17.51 10.52 21.47
CA VAL A 48 -17.01 10.73 20.10
C VAL A 48 -17.36 12.15 19.71
N LEU A 49 -16.39 12.92 19.22
CA LEU A 49 -16.68 14.22 18.66
C LEU A 49 -17.64 14.05 17.48
N ALA A 50 -18.72 14.79 17.47
CA ALA A 50 -19.63 14.82 16.33
C ALA A 50 -18.85 15.25 15.08
N PRO A 51 -19.20 14.72 13.89
CA PRO A 51 -18.63 15.21 12.64
C PRO A 51 -18.80 16.71 12.51
N ALA A 52 -17.80 17.39 11.95
CA ALA A 52 -17.92 18.81 11.64
C ALA A 52 -19.01 19.03 10.56
N PRO A 53 -19.63 20.21 10.51
CA PRO A 53 -20.58 20.54 9.44
C PRO A 53 -19.95 20.40 8.06
N SER A 54 -20.75 19.95 7.09
CA SER A 54 -20.36 19.90 5.68
C SER A 54 -19.87 21.27 5.19
N SER A 55 -18.80 21.28 4.42
CA SER A 55 -18.28 22.48 3.78
C SER A 55 -18.29 22.33 2.27
N VAL A 56 -18.84 23.33 1.57
CA VAL A 56 -18.87 23.40 0.10
C VAL A 56 -18.19 24.69 -0.33
N THR A 57 -17.16 24.58 -1.15
CA THR A 57 -16.37 25.71 -1.64
C THR A 57 -16.20 25.66 -3.15
N HIS A 58 -16.07 26.84 -3.79
CA HIS A 58 -15.89 26.96 -5.24
C HIS A 58 -14.49 27.44 -5.57
N HIS A 59 -13.87 26.78 -6.53
CA HIS A 59 -12.49 26.99 -6.87
C HIS A 59 -12.28 27.09 -8.38
N GLN A 60 -11.14 27.65 -8.75
CA GLN A 60 -10.67 27.71 -10.13
C GLN A 60 -9.18 27.39 -10.17
N MET A 61 -8.75 26.66 -11.19
CA MET A 61 -7.35 26.41 -11.46
C MET A 61 -7.07 26.53 -12.96
N SER A 62 -5.80 26.68 -13.32
CA SER A 62 -5.36 26.57 -14.71
C SER A 62 -4.74 25.18 -14.94
N LEU A 63 -5.29 24.43 -15.88
CA LEU A 63 -4.77 23.12 -16.26
C LEU A 63 -4.54 23.07 -17.77
N ASN A 64 -3.30 22.82 -18.20
CA ASN A 64 -2.90 22.81 -19.61
C ASN A 64 -3.33 24.09 -20.38
N GLY A 65 -3.24 25.24 -19.73
CA GLY A 65 -3.63 26.54 -20.30
C GLY A 65 -5.15 26.79 -20.38
N GLN A 66 -5.96 25.85 -19.89
CA GLN A 66 -7.41 26.00 -19.81
C GLN A 66 -7.85 26.28 -18.38
N LYS A 67 -8.82 27.19 -18.22
CA LYS A 67 -9.45 27.47 -16.93
C LYS A 67 -10.42 26.35 -16.58
N LEU A 68 -10.24 25.75 -15.41
CA LEU A 68 -11.11 24.71 -14.87
C LEU A 68 -11.74 25.24 -13.58
N SER A 69 -13.07 25.28 -13.53
CA SER A 69 -13.86 25.61 -12.35
C SER A 69 -14.38 24.33 -11.72
N TYR A 70 -14.32 24.23 -10.40
CA TYR A 70 -14.79 23.06 -9.67
C TYR A 70 -15.34 23.41 -8.29
N THR A 71 -16.25 22.58 -7.84
CA THR A 71 -16.79 22.61 -6.49
C THR A 71 -16.12 21.53 -5.66
N ALA A 72 -15.62 21.91 -4.47
CA ALA A 72 -15.08 20.99 -3.47
C ALA A 72 -16.07 20.84 -2.33
N THR A 73 -16.40 19.60 -1.96
CA THR A 73 -17.23 19.25 -0.80
C THR A 73 -16.41 18.42 0.16
N ALA A 74 -16.19 18.93 1.38
CA ALA A 74 -15.62 18.18 2.49
C ALA A 74 -16.75 17.86 3.48
N ASP A 75 -17.05 16.56 3.68
CA ASP A 75 -18.24 16.14 4.43
C ASP A 75 -18.04 14.71 4.97
N THR A 76 -19.01 14.23 5.74
CA THR A 76 -19.13 12.84 6.19
C THR A 76 -20.40 12.19 5.68
N LEU A 77 -20.33 10.88 5.43
CA LEU A 77 -21.51 10.04 5.18
C LEU A 77 -21.70 9.06 6.33
N PRO A 78 -22.91 9.03 6.96
CA PRO A 78 -23.20 8.09 8.03
C PRO A 78 -23.41 6.69 7.48
N ILE A 79 -22.59 5.75 7.98
CA ILE A 79 -22.74 4.32 7.68
C ILE A 79 -23.74 3.72 8.67
N ARG A 80 -24.80 3.13 8.12
CA ARG A 80 -25.91 2.62 8.91
C ARG A 80 -25.96 1.11 8.90
N ASN A 81 -26.37 0.56 10.02
CA ASN A 81 -26.76 -0.84 10.07
C ASN A 81 -27.96 -1.06 9.14
N ALA A 82 -27.83 -1.98 8.19
CA ALA A 82 -28.86 -2.22 7.17
C ALA A 82 -30.19 -2.72 7.72
N THR A 83 -30.19 -3.34 8.91
CA THR A 83 -31.42 -3.89 9.53
C THR A 83 -32.10 -2.87 10.45
N THR A 84 -31.31 -2.16 11.25
CA THR A 84 -31.85 -1.28 12.32
C THR A 84 -31.92 0.20 11.92
N GLY A 85 -31.17 0.60 10.88
CA GLY A 85 -31.02 2.00 10.47
C GLY A 85 -30.14 2.84 11.39
N VAL A 86 -29.62 2.27 12.49
CA VAL A 86 -28.74 2.97 13.45
C VAL A 86 -27.42 3.33 12.78
N VAL A 87 -26.93 4.56 13.00
CA VAL A 87 -25.61 4.99 12.54
C VAL A 87 -24.54 4.26 13.36
N GLU A 88 -23.66 3.54 12.69
CA GLU A 88 -22.56 2.78 13.30
C GLU A 88 -21.21 3.47 13.13
N GLY A 89 -21.09 4.39 12.17
CA GLY A 89 -19.87 5.17 11.93
C GLY A 89 -20.09 6.24 10.88
N ASP A 90 -19.12 7.13 10.76
CA ASP A 90 -19.10 8.19 9.76
C ASP A 90 -17.83 8.07 8.92
N ILE A 91 -17.97 8.13 7.60
CA ILE A 91 -16.88 8.15 6.64
C ILE A 91 -16.70 9.56 6.10
N PHE A 92 -15.56 10.16 6.41
CA PHE A 92 -15.15 11.45 5.86
C PHE A 92 -14.63 11.27 4.42
N TYR A 93 -14.95 12.25 3.59
CA TYR A 93 -14.50 12.30 2.21
C TYR A 93 -14.33 13.73 1.73
N ILE A 94 -13.54 13.91 0.68
CA ILE A 94 -13.46 15.15 -0.08
C ILE A 94 -13.83 14.83 -1.51
N TYR A 95 -14.86 15.51 -2.01
CA TYR A 95 -15.38 15.35 -3.37
C TYR A 95 -15.11 16.59 -4.19
N TYR A 96 -14.48 16.41 -5.33
CA TYR A 96 -14.25 17.45 -6.33
C TYR A 96 -15.08 17.19 -7.57
N ALA A 97 -16.00 18.08 -7.85
CA ALA A 97 -16.86 18.04 -9.02
C ALA A 97 -16.53 19.21 -9.96
N ARG A 98 -16.35 18.93 -11.23
CA ARG A 98 -16.17 19.96 -12.25
C ARG A 98 -17.49 20.64 -12.55
N ASP A 99 -17.51 21.99 -12.56
CA ASP A 99 -18.77 22.77 -12.63
C ASP A 99 -19.38 22.84 -14.06
N ASP A 100 -18.58 22.71 -15.10
CA ASP A 100 -18.97 22.94 -16.49
C ASP A 100 -19.40 21.67 -17.25
N SER A 101 -19.72 20.60 -16.54
CA SER A 101 -20.08 19.31 -17.14
C SER A 101 -21.31 18.69 -16.49
N ALA A 102 -22.13 18.00 -17.29
CA ALA A 102 -23.27 17.24 -16.77
C ALA A 102 -22.79 16.06 -15.93
N ALA A 103 -23.09 16.07 -14.64
CA ALA A 103 -22.64 15.07 -13.67
C ALA A 103 -22.95 13.62 -14.11
N ALA A 104 -24.12 13.37 -14.71
CA ALA A 104 -24.55 12.03 -15.12
C ALA A 104 -23.61 11.38 -16.19
N ASN A 105 -23.01 12.19 -17.03
CA ASN A 105 -22.17 11.71 -18.15
C ASN A 105 -20.67 11.73 -17.82
N ARG A 106 -20.31 12.32 -16.67
CA ARG A 106 -18.92 12.48 -16.29
C ARG A 106 -18.46 11.31 -15.44
N PRO A 107 -17.27 10.73 -15.67
CA PRO A 107 -16.73 9.69 -14.82
C PRO A 107 -16.55 10.16 -13.37
N VAL A 108 -16.66 9.24 -12.42
CA VAL A 108 -16.33 9.45 -11.01
C VAL A 108 -15.31 8.40 -10.56
N ILE A 109 -14.22 8.85 -9.91
CA ILE A 109 -13.18 8.00 -9.36
C ILE A 109 -13.27 8.01 -7.84
N PHE A 110 -13.50 6.85 -7.24
CA PHE A 110 -13.43 6.62 -5.79
C PHE A 110 -12.01 6.22 -5.43
N ALA A 111 -11.30 7.06 -4.70
CA ALA A 111 -9.88 6.89 -4.39
C ALA A 111 -9.67 6.66 -2.89
N PHE A 112 -8.76 5.73 -2.55
CA PHE A 112 -8.32 5.46 -1.19
C PHE A 112 -6.91 4.88 -1.12
N ASN A 113 -6.12 5.32 -0.13
CA ASN A 113 -4.87 4.66 0.23
C ASN A 113 -5.10 3.35 1.00
N GLY A 114 -4.03 2.67 1.32
CA GLY A 114 -4.04 1.38 1.99
C GLY A 114 -3.70 1.41 3.47
N GLY A 115 -2.57 0.89 3.79
CA GLY A 115 -2.09 0.63 5.15
C GLY A 115 -2.16 -0.85 5.50
N PRO A 116 -3.27 -1.43 6.05
CA PRO A 116 -4.52 -0.76 6.45
C PRO A 116 -4.35 0.31 7.54
N GLY A 117 -5.27 1.26 7.58
CA GLY A 117 -5.24 2.35 8.57
C GLY A 117 -4.59 3.64 8.09
N THR A 118 -4.38 3.81 6.77
CA THR A 118 -3.87 5.05 6.17
C THR A 118 -5.01 5.83 5.51
N ALA A 119 -5.09 7.13 5.83
CA ALA A 119 -6.02 8.06 5.19
C ALA A 119 -5.62 8.33 3.72
N THR A 120 -6.56 8.84 2.94
CA THR A 120 -6.36 9.08 1.49
C THR A 120 -5.54 10.33 1.18
N ILE A 121 -4.96 10.94 2.18
CA ILE A 121 -4.15 12.17 2.10
C ILE A 121 -3.02 12.09 1.06
N TRP A 122 -2.44 10.90 0.84
CA TRP A 122 -1.32 10.69 -0.08
C TRP A 122 -1.76 10.77 -1.54
N LEU A 123 -2.73 9.96 -1.94
CA LEU A 123 -3.32 10.04 -3.27
C LEU A 123 -3.94 11.41 -3.53
N HIS A 124 -4.45 12.06 -2.49
CA HIS A 124 -5.08 13.37 -2.57
C HIS A 124 -4.03 14.48 -2.76
N MET A 125 -3.18 14.73 -1.75
CA MET A 125 -2.30 15.91 -1.71
C MET A 125 -0.95 15.72 -2.40
N VAL A 126 -0.55 14.49 -2.66
CA VAL A 126 0.72 14.21 -3.34
C VAL A 126 0.47 13.71 -4.76
N GLY A 127 -0.65 12.99 -4.98
CA GLY A 127 -0.99 12.38 -6.26
C GLY A 127 -1.90 13.25 -7.13
N PHE A 128 -3.22 13.05 -7.02
CA PHE A 128 -4.18 13.39 -8.06
C PHE A 128 -5.22 14.46 -7.69
N GLY A 129 -5.23 14.97 -6.46
CA GLY A 129 -6.11 16.06 -6.07
C GLY A 129 -5.83 17.35 -6.85
N PRO A 130 -6.73 18.36 -6.81
CA PRO A 130 -6.53 19.63 -7.52
C PRO A 130 -5.40 20.48 -6.95
N LYS A 131 -4.99 20.24 -5.70
CA LYS A 131 -3.81 20.84 -5.07
C LYS A 131 -2.78 19.76 -4.78
N ARG A 132 -1.50 20.13 -4.88
CA ARG A 132 -0.37 19.25 -4.60
C ARG A 132 0.63 19.96 -3.70
N ILE A 133 1.13 19.25 -2.69
CA ILE A 133 2.18 19.77 -1.82
C ILE A 133 3.49 19.97 -2.59
N HIS A 134 4.30 20.90 -2.11
CA HIS A 134 5.65 21.07 -2.62
C HIS A 134 6.53 19.90 -2.18
N LEU A 135 7.17 19.26 -3.15
CA LEU A 135 8.21 18.26 -2.94
C LEU A 135 9.45 18.64 -3.73
N ALA A 136 10.61 18.22 -3.24
CA ALA A 136 11.85 18.28 -4.00
C ALA A 136 11.83 17.30 -5.18
N ALA A 137 12.75 17.46 -6.12
CA ALA A 137 12.81 16.61 -7.33
C ALA A 137 13.01 15.12 -7.03
N ASP A 138 13.63 14.78 -5.89
CA ASP A 138 13.81 13.41 -5.41
C ASP A 138 12.61 12.87 -4.61
N GLY A 139 11.50 13.61 -4.55
CA GLY A 139 10.30 13.27 -3.81
C GLY A 139 10.36 13.56 -2.31
N SER A 140 11.45 14.12 -1.78
CA SER A 140 11.53 14.48 -0.36
C SER A 140 10.79 15.78 -0.05
N ALA A 141 10.40 15.95 1.23
CA ALA A 141 9.86 17.22 1.72
C ALA A 141 10.91 18.33 1.67
N PRO A 142 10.55 19.55 1.25
CA PRO A 142 11.42 20.72 1.39
C PRO A 142 11.52 21.13 2.86
N ASP A 143 12.42 22.07 3.14
CA ASP A 143 12.44 22.76 4.42
C ASP A 143 11.16 23.60 4.62
N ALA A 144 10.74 23.77 5.88
CA ALA A 144 9.62 24.66 6.21
C ALA A 144 9.93 26.12 5.82
N PRO A 145 8.92 26.92 5.42
CA PRO A 145 7.48 26.63 5.50
C PRO A 145 6.99 25.71 4.39
N TYR A 146 6.15 24.74 4.76
CA TYR A 146 5.51 23.87 3.80
C TYR A 146 4.41 24.60 3.03
N GLY A 147 4.16 24.16 1.79
CA GLY A 147 3.17 24.76 0.93
C GLY A 147 2.59 23.79 -0.09
N TYR A 148 1.62 24.27 -0.84
CA TYR A 148 0.98 23.54 -1.93
C TYR A 148 0.52 24.51 -3.01
N ASP A 149 0.45 24.03 -4.24
CA ASP A 149 -0.02 24.78 -5.42
C ASP A 149 -1.07 23.99 -6.20
N ASP A 150 -1.61 24.60 -7.25
CA ASP A 150 -2.44 23.91 -8.24
C ASP A 150 -1.67 22.72 -8.81
N ASN A 151 -2.30 21.57 -8.85
CA ASN A 151 -1.70 20.33 -9.31
C ASN A 151 -1.84 20.16 -10.84
N PRO A 152 -0.78 20.30 -11.62
CA PRO A 152 -0.85 20.07 -13.07
C PRO A 152 -1.10 18.60 -13.42
N ASN A 153 -0.94 17.70 -12.46
CA ASN A 153 -1.12 16.26 -12.63
C ASN A 153 -2.44 15.75 -12.07
N THR A 154 -3.37 16.62 -11.71
CA THR A 154 -4.71 16.20 -11.28
C THR A 154 -5.43 15.42 -12.39
N LEU A 155 -6.27 14.47 -11.99
CA LEU A 155 -7.21 13.77 -12.88
C LEU A 155 -8.56 14.47 -13.00
N LEU A 156 -8.72 15.66 -12.40
CA LEU A 156 -9.99 16.40 -12.43
C LEU A 156 -10.42 16.85 -13.82
N ASP A 157 -9.52 16.87 -14.81
CA ASP A 157 -9.88 17.08 -16.23
C ASP A 157 -10.55 15.86 -16.87
N GLN A 158 -10.34 14.65 -16.32
CA GLN A 158 -10.87 13.40 -16.85
C GLN A 158 -12.11 12.92 -16.10
N ALA A 159 -12.14 13.08 -14.78
CA ALA A 159 -13.18 12.55 -13.89
C ALA A 159 -13.41 13.47 -12.70
N ASP A 160 -14.57 13.34 -12.05
CA ASP A 160 -14.75 13.87 -10.70
C ASP A 160 -14.06 12.94 -9.70
N LEU A 161 -13.52 13.49 -8.61
CA LEU A 161 -12.66 12.77 -7.69
C LEU A 161 -13.26 12.70 -6.30
N VAL A 162 -13.30 11.52 -5.71
CA VAL A 162 -13.79 11.28 -4.36
C VAL A 162 -12.68 10.63 -3.55
N PHE A 163 -12.04 11.37 -2.66
CA PHE A 163 -11.02 10.87 -1.74
C PHE A 163 -11.68 10.44 -0.44
N ILE A 164 -11.59 9.16 -0.11
CA ILE A 164 -12.34 8.52 0.97
C ILE A 164 -11.38 8.12 2.09
N ASP A 165 -11.64 8.54 3.30
CA ASP A 165 -10.94 8.04 4.48
C ASP A 165 -11.74 6.88 5.09
N PRO A 166 -11.28 5.62 5.02
CA PRO A 166 -11.96 4.50 5.67
C PRO A 166 -12.12 4.69 7.17
N VAL A 167 -13.11 4.04 7.80
CA VAL A 167 -13.38 4.20 9.24
C VAL A 167 -12.15 3.88 10.09
N GLY A 168 -11.77 4.81 10.95
CA GLY A 168 -10.56 4.77 11.77
C GLY A 168 -9.36 5.47 11.12
N THR A 169 -9.53 6.10 9.95
CA THR A 169 -8.51 6.95 9.31
C THR A 169 -9.02 8.37 9.11
N GLY A 170 -8.14 9.31 8.86
CA GLY A 170 -8.51 10.70 8.66
C GLY A 170 -9.43 11.23 9.74
N TYR A 171 -10.55 11.82 9.34
CA TYR A 171 -11.62 12.24 10.25
C TYR A 171 -12.72 11.18 10.43
N SER A 172 -12.64 10.02 9.79
CA SER A 172 -13.65 8.96 9.87
C SER A 172 -13.60 8.23 11.21
N ARG A 173 -14.74 8.03 11.85
CA ARG A 173 -14.84 7.42 13.17
C ARG A 173 -15.97 6.40 13.25
N PRO A 174 -15.83 5.33 14.05
CA PRO A 174 -16.99 4.58 14.51
C PRO A 174 -17.80 5.46 15.45
N SER A 175 -19.14 5.34 15.43
CA SER A 175 -20.04 6.08 16.32
C SER A 175 -19.83 5.70 17.79
N ASP A 176 -19.38 4.46 18.03
CA ASP A 176 -18.94 3.96 19.32
C ASP A 176 -17.52 3.42 19.18
N PRO A 177 -16.50 4.02 19.82
CA PRO A 177 -15.11 3.56 19.74
C PRO A 177 -14.92 2.08 20.11
N SER A 178 -15.73 1.55 21.03
CA SER A 178 -15.68 0.13 21.44
C SER A 178 -16.14 -0.82 20.34
N GLN A 179 -16.86 -0.32 19.34
CA GLN A 179 -17.39 -1.07 18.20
C GLN A 179 -16.53 -0.92 16.93
N GLY A 180 -15.37 -0.30 17.02
CA GLY A 180 -14.49 -0.07 15.86
C GLY A 180 -14.15 -1.34 15.08
N ALA A 181 -14.03 -2.48 15.77
CA ALA A 181 -13.78 -3.78 15.12
C ALA A 181 -14.85 -4.18 14.09
N LYS A 182 -16.04 -3.58 14.09
CA LYS A 182 -17.06 -3.77 13.03
C LYS A 182 -16.63 -3.24 11.67
N PHE A 183 -15.61 -2.38 11.61
CA PHE A 183 -15.11 -1.75 10.39
C PHE A 183 -13.74 -2.28 9.97
N TRP A 184 -13.05 -3.04 10.86
CA TRP A 184 -11.71 -3.51 10.62
C TRP A 184 -11.69 -4.96 10.14
N GLY A 185 -10.72 -5.27 9.30
CA GLY A 185 -10.67 -6.51 8.55
C GLY A 185 -11.31 -6.37 7.18
N MET A 186 -10.81 -7.13 6.21
CA MET A 186 -11.09 -6.96 4.79
C MET A 186 -12.59 -6.92 4.46
N ASN A 187 -13.35 -7.88 4.93
CA ASN A 187 -14.79 -7.94 4.63
C ASN A 187 -15.58 -6.75 5.20
N ASN A 188 -15.27 -6.33 6.43
CA ASN A 188 -15.97 -5.24 7.09
C ASN A 188 -15.58 -3.87 6.49
N ASP A 189 -14.30 -3.72 6.16
CA ASP A 189 -13.76 -2.56 5.47
C ASP A 189 -14.45 -2.37 4.12
N VAL A 190 -14.46 -3.43 3.30
CA VAL A 190 -15.12 -3.42 1.98
C VAL A 190 -16.63 -3.18 2.08
N ALA A 191 -17.32 -3.78 3.05
CA ALA A 191 -18.76 -3.56 3.23
C ALA A 191 -19.07 -2.10 3.59
N SER A 192 -18.27 -1.48 4.45
CA SER A 192 -18.44 -0.08 4.86
C SER A 192 -18.19 0.89 3.70
N ILE A 193 -17.14 0.65 2.90
CA ILE A 193 -16.85 1.45 1.70
C ILE A 193 -17.91 1.21 0.61
N GLY A 194 -18.42 -0.02 0.47
CA GLY A 194 -19.51 -0.33 -0.45
C GLY A 194 -20.79 0.44 -0.11
N GLU A 195 -21.15 0.53 1.17
CA GLU A 195 -22.27 1.35 1.63
C GLU A 195 -21.99 2.84 1.41
N PHE A 196 -20.78 3.32 1.65
CA PHE A 196 -20.39 4.68 1.32
C PHE A 196 -20.62 4.98 -0.18
N VAL A 197 -20.14 4.11 -1.08
CA VAL A 197 -20.33 4.30 -2.53
C VAL A 197 -21.81 4.38 -2.88
N ARG A 198 -22.64 3.49 -2.36
CA ARG A 198 -24.08 3.51 -2.59
C ARG A 198 -24.71 4.85 -2.12
N LEU A 199 -24.41 5.28 -0.90
CA LEU A 199 -24.92 6.53 -0.34
C LEU A 199 -24.43 7.77 -1.12
N PHE A 200 -23.19 7.74 -1.59
CA PHE A 200 -22.63 8.79 -2.44
C PHE A 200 -23.37 8.89 -3.77
N LEU A 201 -23.64 7.76 -4.43
CA LEU A 201 -24.39 7.72 -5.69
C LEU A 201 -25.82 8.26 -5.52
N ASP A 202 -26.48 7.97 -4.39
CA ASP A 202 -27.78 8.53 -4.03
C ASP A 202 -27.70 10.05 -3.80
N ARG A 203 -26.77 10.50 -2.97
CA ARG A 203 -26.64 11.91 -2.57
C ARG A 203 -26.34 12.84 -3.74
N TYR A 204 -25.49 12.40 -4.67
CA TYR A 204 -25.00 13.21 -5.79
C TYR A 204 -25.61 12.84 -7.15
N ASN A 205 -26.62 11.95 -7.18
CA ASN A 205 -27.28 11.47 -8.39
C ASN A 205 -26.29 10.93 -9.46
N ARG A 206 -25.32 10.08 -9.02
CA ARG A 206 -24.24 9.56 -9.86
C ARG A 206 -24.42 8.11 -10.29
N TRP A 207 -25.63 7.54 -10.16
CA TRP A 207 -25.90 6.14 -10.52
C TRP A 207 -25.56 5.80 -11.97
N LEU A 208 -25.81 6.72 -12.89
CA LEU A 208 -25.58 6.52 -14.32
C LEU A 208 -24.17 6.92 -14.79
N SER A 209 -23.36 7.56 -13.94
CA SER A 209 -21.99 7.93 -14.27
C SER A 209 -21.11 6.69 -14.51
N PRO A 210 -20.16 6.75 -15.47
CA PRO A 210 -19.04 5.82 -15.48
C PRO A 210 -18.30 5.87 -14.13
N LYS A 211 -18.01 4.72 -13.55
CA LYS A 211 -17.44 4.60 -12.20
C LYS A 211 -16.11 3.89 -12.23
N TYR A 212 -15.15 4.42 -11.47
CA TYR A 212 -13.81 3.86 -11.33
C TYR A 212 -13.41 3.79 -9.87
N ILE A 213 -12.56 2.83 -9.53
CA ILE A 213 -11.92 2.72 -8.22
C ILE A 213 -10.42 2.95 -8.42
N LEU A 214 -9.81 3.70 -7.51
CA LEU A 214 -8.37 3.90 -7.45
C LEU A 214 -7.88 3.51 -6.05
N GLY A 215 -7.11 2.42 -5.96
CA GLY A 215 -6.53 1.92 -4.71
C GLY A 215 -5.01 1.91 -4.76
N GLU A 216 -4.37 2.17 -3.62
CA GLU A 216 -2.93 2.05 -3.47
C GLU A 216 -2.58 1.12 -2.31
N SER A 217 -1.52 0.29 -2.48
CA SER A 217 -1.02 -0.61 -1.44
C SER A 217 -2.11 -1.59 -0.98
N TYR A 218 -2.39 -1.75 0.32
CA TYR A 218 -3.56 -2.49 0.81
C TYR A 218 -4.87 -2.01 0.15
N GLY A 219 -4.96 -0.76 -0.26
CA GLY A 219 -6.11 -0.25 -1.03
C GLY A 219 -6.33 -0.98 -2.36
N THR A 220 -5.36 -1.69 -2.89
CA THR A 220 -5.52 -2.53 -4.09
C THR A 220 -6.33 -3.79 -3.79
N TYR A 221 -6.12 -4.43 -2.64
CA TYR A 221 -7.02 -5.48 -2.13
C TYR A 221 -8.44 -4.94 -1.97
N ARG A 222 -8.59 -3.80 -1.25
CA ARG A 222 -9.90 -3.15 -1.07
C ARG A 222 -10.57 -2.86 -2.41
N ALA A 223 -9.85 -2.38 -3.41
CA ALA A 223 -10.40 -2.01 -4.71
C ALA A 223 -10.99 -3.21 -5.46
N VAL A 224 -10.27 -4.30 -5.51
CA VAL A 224 -10.71 -5.55 -6.17
C VAL A 224 -11.89 -6.18 -5.40
N GLU A 225 -11.76 -6.32 -4.10
CA GLU A 225 -12.81 -6.85 -3.23
C GLU A 225 -14.09 -6.00 -3.28
N LEU A 226 -13.94 -4.66 -3.34
CA LEU A 226 -15.08 -3.75 -3.47
C LEU A 226 -15.79 -3.93 -4.80
N ALA A 227 -15.04 -4.09 -5.89
CA ALA A 227 -15.62 -4.38 -7.20
C ALA A 227 -16.38 -5.70 -7.18
N ASN A 228 -15.81 -6.75 -6.55
CA ASN A 228 -16.46 -8.06 -6.39
C ASN A 228 -17.69 -7.98 -5.48
N TYR A 229 -17.59 -7.30 -4.35
CA TYR A 229 -18.70 -7.12 -3.40
C TYR A 229 -19.90 -6.39 -4.01
N LEU A 230 -19.64 -5.39 -4.86
CA LEU A 230 -20.69 -4.54 -5.44
C LEU A 230 -21.29 -5.13 -6.72
N VAL A 231 -20.56 -5.92 -7.51
CA VAL A 231 -21.13 -6.59 -8.68
C VAL A 231 -22.25 -7.56 -8.27
N ASP A 232 -22.15 -8.22 -7.11
CA ASP A 232 -23.21 -9.04 -6.53
C ASP A 232 -24.48 -8.24 -6.19
N ARG A 233 -24.34 -6.93 -6.07
CA ARG A 233 -25.42 -5.98 -5.72
C ARG A 233 -25.91 -5.17 -6.91
N GLY A 234 -25.50 -5.58 -8.12
CA GLY A 234 -25.88 -4.92 -9.37
C GLY A 234 -25.19 -3.59 -9.64
N LEU A 235 -24.09 -3.27 -8.92
CA LEU A 235 -23.29 -2.09 -9.14
C LEU A 235 -21.91 -2.49 -9.71
N THR A 236 -21.64 -2.07 -10.93
CA THR A 236 -20.41 -2.37 -11.66
C THR A 236 -19.52 -1.13 -11.80
N PHE A 237 -18.22 -1.38 -12.05
CA PHE A 237 -17.23 -0.34 -12.33
C PHE A 237 -16.68 -0.50 -13.74
N ASN A 238 -16.51 0.62 -14.43
CA ASN A 238 -15.88 0.64 -15.76
C ASN A 238 -14.40 0.26 -15.70
N GLY A 239 -13.76 0.53 -14.56
CA GLY A 239 -12.38 0.14 -14.36
C GLY A 239 -11.88 0.26 -12.93
N VAL A 240 -10.80 -0.48 -12.66
CA VAL A 240 -10.09 -0.47 -11.38
C VAL A 240 -8.63 -0.07 -11.65
N ILE A 241 -8.14 0.90 -10.90
CA ILE A 241 -6.78 1.43 -10.97
C ILE A 241 -6.06 0.99 -9.69
N LEU A 242 -4.99 0.25 -9.85
CA LEU A 242 -4.18 -0.29 -8.77
C LEU A 242 -2.79 0.34 -8.82
N ILE A 243 -2.37 0.94 -7.71
CA ILE A 243 -1.04 1.52 -7.56
C ILE A 243 -0.30 0.74 -6.48
N SER A 244 0.90 0.24 -6.83
CA SER A 244 1.76 -0.51 -5.92
C SER A 244 1.02 -1.70 -5.28
N SER A 245 0.73 -2.67 -6.12
CA SER A 245 -0.32 -3.66 -5.94
C SER A 245 0.12 -4.91 -5.19
N LEU A 246 -0.86 -5.57 -4.58
CA LEU A 246 -0.75 -6.91 -4.02
C LEU A 246 -2.06 -7.68 -4.29
N PHE A 247 -1.94 -8.99 -4.62
CA PHE A 247 -3.08 -9.92 -4.64
C PHE A 247 -2.90 -11.06 -3.63
N GLN A 248 -1.65 -11.34 -3.24
CA GLN A 248 -1.30 -12.46 -2.38
C GLN A 248 -0.12 -12.06 -1.48
N ASP A 249 -0.24 -12.29 -0.18
CA ASP A 249 0.85 -12.02 0.76
C ASP A 249 1.96 -13.08 0.68
N ASP A 250 1.65 -14.30 0.27
CA ASP A 250 2.59 -15.40 0.15
C ASP A 250 3.68 -15.17 -0.91
N THR A 251 3.45 -14.30 -1.90
CA THR A 251 4.48 -13.89 -2.87
C THR A 251 5.64 -13.10 -2.25
N ARG A 252 5.55 -12.72 -0.97
CA ARG A 252 6.57 -12.00 -0.20
C ARG A 252 7.13 -12.79 0.97
N VAL A 253 6.69 -14.03 1.16
CA VAL A 253 7.12 -14.90 2.28
C VAL A 253 7.67 -16.23 1.79
N GLY A 254 8.40 -16.92 2.67
CA GLY A 254 9.02 -18.19 2.32
C GLY A 254 10.01 -18.07 1.17
N ASP A 255 10.32 -19.20 0.52
CA ASP A 255 11.31 -19.25 -0.57
C ASP A 255 10.85 -18.47 -1.81
N LEU A 256 9.55 -18.43 -2.11
CA LEU A 256 8.99 -17.62 -3.18
C LEU A 256 9.24 -16.12 -2.93
N GLY A 257 9.07 -15.67 -1.68
CA GLY A 257 9.35 -14.29 -1.31
C GLY A 257 10.81 -13.90 -1.56
N TYR A 258 11.76 -14.73 -1.17
CA TYR A 258 13.19 -14.46 -1.45
C TYR A 258 13.47 -14.34 -2.94
N VAL A 259 12.90 -15.20 -3.77
CA VAL A 259 13.01 -15.12 -5.23
C VAL A 259 12.45 -13.82 -5.77
N ASN A 260 11.25 -13.48 -5.35
CA ASN A 260 10.53 -12.31 -5.88
C ASN A 260 11.16 -10.97 -5.48
N PHE A 261 11.92 -10.92 -4.39
CA PHE A 261 12.66 -9.72 -4.00
C PHE A 261 13.91 -9.44 -4.85
N ILE A 262 14.51 -10.45 -5.49
CA ILE A 262 15.81 -10.31 -6.19
C ILE A 262 15.79 -9.21 -7.26
N PRO A 263 14.81 -9.11 -8.17
CA PRO A 263 14.80 -8.05 -9.17
C PRO A 263 14.83 -6.66 -8.51
N THR A 264 13.96 -6.40 -7.54
CA THR A 264 13.93 -5.11 -6.84
C THR A 264 15.22 -4.85 -6.06
N PHE A 265 15.79 -5.85 -5.37
CA PHE A 265 17.09 -5.70 -4.69
C PHE A 265 18.20 -5.33 -5.67
N SER A 266 18.21 -5.94 -6.84
CA SER A 266 19.18 -5.65 -7.89
C SER A 266 19.08 -4.23 -8.40
N LEU A 267 17.86 -3.74 -8.64
CA LEU A 267 17.63 -2.38 -9.09
C LEU A 267 18.01 -1.35 -8.04
N VAL A 268 17.70 -1.61 -6.77
CA VAL A 268 18.10 -0.76 -5.65
C VAL A 268 19.63 -0.74 -5.50
N ALA A 269 20.28 -1.89 -5.55
CA ALA A 269 21.74 -1.99 -5.52
C ALA A 269 22.38 -1.27 -6.72
N TRP A 270 21.81 -1.40 -7.91
CA TRP A 270 22.21 -0.68 -9.11
C TRP A 270 22.12 0.83 -8.92
N TYR A 271 21.01 1.33 -8.38
CA TYR A 271 20.83 2.76 -8.10
C TYR A 271 21.92 3.29 -7.16
N HIS A 272 22.23 2.56 -6.09
CA HIS A 272 23.24 2.92 -5.09
C HIS A 272 24.70 2.64 -5.51
N LYS A 273 24.92 2.17 -6.76
CA LYS A 273 26.26 1.88 -7.32
C LYS A 273 26.99 0.77 -6.55
N ARG A 274 26.26 -0.29 -6.19
CA ARG A 274 26.78 -1.43 -5.42
C ARG A 274 27.02 -2.67 -6.26
N LEU A 275 26.58 -2.68 -7.52
CA LEU A 275 26.80 -3.82 -8.41
C LEU A 275 28.22 -3.83 -9.00
N PRO A 276 28.73 -5.01 -9.42
CA PRO A 276 30.01 -5.10 -10.12
C PRO A 276 29.95 -4.37 -11.48
N PRO A 277 31.13 -3.98 -12.04
CA PRO A 277 31.19 -3.07 -13.20
C PRO A 277 30.44 -3.57 -14.44
N ASP A 278 30.33 -4.86 -14.66
CA ASP A 278 29.63 -5.46 -15.78
C ASP A 278 28.11 -5.24 -15.68
N LEU A 279 27.52 -5.49 -14.50
CA LEU A 279 26.11 -5.24 -14.22
C LEU A 279 25.80 -3.73 -14.06
N GLN A 280 26.72 -3.00 -13.43
CA GLN A 280 26.53 -1.57 -13.18
C GLN A 280 26.40 -0.73 -14.47
N ARG A 281 26.95 -1.20 -15.59
CA ARG A 281 26.89 -0.51 -16.90
C ARG A 281 25.59 -0.76 -17.67
N LEU A 282 24.81 -1.73 -17.27
CA LEU A 282 23.53 -2.06 -17.90
C LEU A 282 22.51 -0.94 -17.65
N SER A 283 21.54 -0.81 -18.56
CA SER A 283 20.36 0.03 -18.31
C SER A 283 19.49 -0.59 -17.20
N LEU A 284 18.56 0.19 -16.64
CA LEU A 284 17.63 -0.31 -15.63
C LEU A 284 16.86 -1.52 -16.14
N GLU A 285 16.37 -1.47 -17.37
CA GLU A 285 15.58 -2.53 -18.00
C GLU A 285 16.43 -3.79 -18.27
N GLN A 286 17.73 -3.63 -18.59
CA GLN A 286 18.64 -4.76 -18.79
C GLN A 286 18.99 -5.46 -17.49
N ILE A 287 19.28 -4.68 -16.41
CA ILE A 287 19.55 -5.28 -15.09
C ILE A 287 18.31 -5.97 -14.53
N ASP A 288 17.12 -5.42 -14.77
CA ASP A 288 15.85 -6.02 -14.40
C ASP A 288 15.69 -7.41 -15.05
N GLN A 289 15.83 -7.50 -16.37
CA GLN A 289 15.74 -8.76 -17.10
C GLN A 289 16.75 -9.82 -16.65
N GLU A 290 18.00 -9.42 -16.41
CA GLU A 290 19.03 -10.33 -15.92
C GLU A 290 18.72 -10.84 -14.50
N ALA A 291 18.21 -9.95 -13.63
CA ALA A 291 17.84 -10.30 -12.28
C ALA A 291 16.58 -11.20 -12.22
N GLU A 292 15.56 -10.94 -13.05
CA GLU A 292 14.38 -11.80 -13.19
C GLU A 292 14.75 -13.21 -13.67
N LYS A 293 15.64 -13.30 -14.67
CA LYS A 293 16.14 -14.57 -15.20
C LYS A 293 16.91 -15.38 -14.14
N PHE A 294 17.79 -14.73 -13.39
CA PHE A 294 18.51 -15.38 -12.29
C PHE A 294 17.55 -15.83 -11.19
N ALA A 295 16.64 -14.96 -10.77
CA ALA A 295 15.67 -15.21 -9.70
C ALA A 295 14.79 -16.43 -9.99
N SER A 296 14.14 -16.45 -11.17
CA SER A 296 13.21 -17.52 -11.57
C SER A 296 13.90 -18.80 -12.05
N GLY A 297 15.21 -18.76 -12.29
CA GLY A 297 16.01 -19.88 -12.76
C GLY A 297 16.88 -20.51 -11.66
N GLU A 298 18.15 -20.13 -11.65
CA GLU A 298 19.15 -20.75 -10.78
C GLU A 298 18.84 -20.57 -9.29
N TYR A 299 18.38 -19.39 -8.89
CA TYR A 299 18.09 -19.12 -7.48
C TYR A 299 16.87 -19.87 -6.99
N MET A 300 15.78 -19.89 -7.75
CA MET A 300 14.57 -20.68 -7.42
C MET A 300 14.93 -22.17 -7.27
N ASN A 301 15.71 -22.73 -8.21
CA ASN A 301 16.14 -24.12 -8.15
C ASN A 301 17.01 -24.41 -6.91
N ALA A 302 17.94 -23.50 -6.57
CA ALA A 302 18.78 -23.64 -5.39
C ALA A 302 17.97 -23.69 -4.09
N LEU A 303 16.96 -22.80 -3.95
CA LEU A 303 16.07 -22.79 -2.80
C LEU A 303 15.22 -24.08 -2.74
N TYR A 304 14.70 -24.54 -3.88
CA TYR A 304 13.91 -25.79 -3.94
C TYR A 304 14.72 -27.03 -3.53
N LEU A 305 16.00 -27.10 -3.89
CA LEU A 305 16.87 -28.21 -3.50
C LEU A 305 17.27 -28.14 -2.02
N GLY A 306 17.41 -26.94 -1.45
CA GLY A 306 17.77 -26.73 -0.05
C GLY A 306 19.06 -27.42 0.32
N THR A 307 19.07 -28.32 1.31
CA THR A 307 20.26 -29.07 1.75
C THR A 307 20.71 -30.14 0.76
N ARG A 308 19.96 -30.41 -0.30
CA ARG A 308 20.33 -31.34 -1.39
C ARG A 308 21.13 -30.64 -2.50
N LEU A 309 21.24 -29.30 -2.45
CA LEU A 309 22.02 -28.54 -3.41
C LEU A 309 23.50 -28.91 -3.32
N ASP A 310 24.14 -29.17 -4.45
CA ASP A 310 25.57 -29.46 -4.51
C ASP A 310 26.38 -28.30 -3.93
N PRO A 311 27.44 -28.56 -3.13
CA PRO A 311 28.24 -27.50 -2.50
C PRO A 311 28.88 -26.52 -3.50
N ALA A 312 29.29 -26.95 -4.68
CA ALA A 312 29.86 -26.07 -5.70
C ALA A 312 28.78 -25.20 -6.35
N GLU A 313 27.58 -25.76 -6.60
CA GLU A 313 26.43 -24.98 -7.07
C GLU A 313 25.99 -23.98 -6.02
N ARG A 314 25.95 -24.34 -4.74
CA ARG A 314 25.64 -23.44 -3.64
C ARG A 314 26.61 -22.25 -3.59
N GLU A 315 27.91 -22.51 -3.73
CA GLU A 315 28.92 -21.46 -3.75
C GLU A 315 28.73 -20.52 -4.95
N LYS A 316 28.42 -21.07 -6.13
CA LYS A 316 28.10 -20.27 -7.33
C LYS A 316 26.89 -19.39 -7.10
N VAL A 317 25.79 -19.94 -6.61
CA VAL A 317 24.56 -19.19 -6.33
C VAL A 317 24.80 -18.10 -5.27
N ALA A 318 25.59 -18.37 -4.23
CA ALA A 318 25.97 -17.35 -3.25
C ALA A 318 26.76 -16.20 -3.88
N ALA A 319 27.69 -16.51 -4.81
CA ALA A 319 28.44 -15.50 -5.55
C ALA A 319 27.54 -14.68 -6.48
N ASP A 320 26.59 -15.31 -7.18
CA ASP A 320 25.66 -14.62 -8.07
C ASP A 320 24.66 -13.77 -7.28
N LEU A 321 24.15 -14.23 -6.13
CA LEU A 321 23.36 -13.41 -5.23
C LEU A 321 24.12 -12.16 -4.76
N ALA A 322 25.39 -12.31 -4.38
CA ALA A 322 26.23 -11.16 -4.01
C ALA A 322 26.39 -10.18 -5.18
N ARG A 323 26.55 -10.69 -6.41
CA ARG A 323 26.64 -9.85 -7.63
C ARG A 323 25.35 -9.05 -7.88
N PHE A 324 24.19 -9.70 -7.79
CA PHE A 324 22.89 -9.05 -8.06
C PHE A 324 22.40 -8.17 -6.92
N THR A 325 22.71 -8.50 -5.67
CA THR A 325 22.25 -7.73 -4.51
C THR A 325 23.21 -6.65 -4.04
N GLY A 326 24.48 -6.70 -4.48
CA GLY A 326 25.52 -5.80 -4.00
C GLY A 326 25.96 -6.06 -2.55
N LEU A 327 25.50 -7.17 -1.95
CA LEU A 327 25.83 -7.56 -0.59
C LEU A 327 27.13 -8.43 -0.55
N PRO A 328 27.87 -8.42 0.57
CA PRO A 328 29.02 -9.30 0.73
C PRO A 328 28.63 -10.80 0.63
N LYS A 329 29.42 -11.61 -0.12
CA LYS A 329 29.15 -13.06 -0.26
C LYS A 329 29.06 -13.75 1.11
N GLN A 330 29.94 -13.40 2.05
CA GLN A 330 29.89 -13.94 3.41
C GLN A 330 28.56 -13.66 4.12
N PHE A 331 27.98 -12.48 3.87
CA PHE A 331 26.66 -12.14 4.41
C PHE A 331 25.56 -13.01 3.80
N ILE A 332 25.60 -13.25 2.48
CA ILE A 332 24.69 -14.16 1.78
C ILE A 332 24.78 -15.58 2.37
N GLU A 333 25.98 -16.09 2.54
CA GLU A 333 26.24 -17.44 3.08
C GLU A 333 25.74 -17.58 4.53
N SER A 334 25.99 -16.56 5.37
CA SER A 334 25.53 -16.55 6.78
C SER A 334 24.00 -16.46 6.93
N ASN A 335 23.31 -16.08 5.86
CA ASN A 335 21.84 -16.04 5.79
C ASN A 335 21.25 -17.24 5.03
N ASP A 336 22.04 -18.29 4.81
CA ASP A 336 21.61 -19.50 4.09
C ASP A 336 20.96 -19.20 2.73
N LEU A 337 21.53 -18.28 1.96
CA LEU A 337 21.06 -17.75 0.68
C LEU A 337 19.72 -16.97 0.79
N ARG A 338 19.17 -16.78 1.98
CA ARG A 338 17.84 -16.19 2.25
C ARG A 338 17.96 -14.84 2.96
N VAL A 339 18.27 -13.79 2.19
CA VAL A 339 18.36 -12.43 2.74
C VAL A 339 16.96 -11.84 2.84
N SER A 340 16.53 -11.61 4.08
CA SER A 340 15.23 -10.96 4.31
C SER A 340 15.28 -9.46 3.99
N LEU A 341 14.11 -8.88 3.67
CA LEU A 341 13.99 -7.45 3.39
C LEU A 341 14.62 -6.55 4.47
N PRO A 342 14.33 -6.71 5.78
CA PRO A 342 14.97 -5.87 6.81
C PRO A 342 16.48 -5.95 6.81
N ARG A 343 17.04 -7.12 6.56
CA ARG A 343 18.50 -7.31 6.47
C ARG A 343 19.09 -6.64 5.23
N PHE A 344 18.43 -6.74 4.08
CA PHE A 344 18.86 -6.03 2.87
C PHE A 344 18.86 -4.51 3.10
N MET A 345 17.79 -3.98 3.68
CA MET A 345 17.63 -2.55 3.94
C MET A 345 18.74 -1.99 4.85
N THR A 346 19.20 -2.74 5.82
CA THR A 346 20.23 -2.30 6.78
C THR A 346 21.66 -2.64 6.33
N GLU A 347 21.85 -3.63 5.46
CA GLU A 347 23.18 -4.09 5.06
C GLU A 347 23.74 -3.37 3.83
N LEU A 348 22.90 -3.05 2.85
CA LEU A 348 23.35 -2.53 1.54
C LEU A 348 24.27 -1.29 1.63
N LEU A 349 24.00 -0.40 2.56
CA LEU A 349 24.77 0.83 2.77
C LEU A 349 25.37 0.95 4.17
N ARG A 350 25.54 -0.18 4.87
CA ARG A 350 26.08 -0.23 6.23
C ARG A 350 27.44 0.44 6.36
N ASP A 351 28.33 0.28 5.38
CA ASP A 351 29.65 0.91 5.31
C ASP A 351 29.61 2.44 5.29
N LYS A 352 28.45 3.02 4.92
CA LYS A 352 28.17 4.46 4.93
C LYS A 352 27.38 4.91 6.16
N GLY A 353 27.03 4.00 7.07
CA GLY A 353 26.17 4.30 8.21
C GLY A 353 24.71 4.63 7.83
N LEU A 354 24.27 4.15 6.68
CA LEU A 354 22.93 4.41 6.13
C LEU A 354 22.09 3.14 6.02
N MET A 355 20.77 3.30 6.14
CA MET A 355 19.78 2.34 5.73
C MET A 355 18.97 2.88 4.56
N ILE A 356 18.36 2.00 3.76
CA ILE A 356 17.45 2.35 2.67
C ILE A 356 15.98 2.31 3.12
N GLY A 357 15.11 3.01 2.40
CA GLY A 357 13.67 3.00 2.64
C GLY A 357 12.98 1.76 2.11
N ARG A 358 11.92 1.30 2.80
CA ARG A 358 11.05 0.21 2.34
C ARG A 358 10.08 0.69 1.26
N LEU A 359 9.52 1.87 1.42
CA LEU A 359 8.61 2.44 0.42
C LEU A 359 9.35 2.95 -0.83
N ASP A 360 10.61 3.31 -0.71
CA ASP A 360 11.45 3.62 -1.86
C ASP A 360 12.91 3.31 -1.52
N GLY A 361 13.45 2.27 -2.14
CA GLY A 361 14.81 1.80 -1.92
C GLY A 361 15.90 2.80 -2.34
N ARG A 362 15.56 3.87 -3.07
CA ARG A 362 16.48 4.97 -3.42
C ARG A 362 16.71 5.93 -2.26
N MET A 363 15.72 6.07 -1.38
CA MET A 363 15.78 6.97 -0.23
C MET A 363 16.58 6.36 0.92
N THR A 364 17.31 7.18 1.64
CA THR A 364 18.21 6.74 2.72
C THR A 364 18.00 7.56 3.97
N ALA A 365 18.31 6.95 5.12
CA ALA A 365 18.40 7.62 6.41
C ALA A 365 19.62 7.13 7.18
N TRP A 366 20.11 7.99 8.08
CA TRP A 366 21.18 7.62 8.99
C TRP A 366 20.69 6.59 10.02
N VAL A 367 21.57 5.63 10.34
CA VAL A 367 21.33 4.59 11.35
C VAL A 367 22.09 4.95 12.62
N PRO A 368 21.38 5.31 13.73
CA PRO A 368 22.04 5.64 14.99
C PRO A 368 22.86 4.50 15.58
N ASP A 369 22.40 3.26 15.39
CA ASP A 369 23.09 2.06 15.81
C ASP A 369 23.45 1.22 14.58
N GLY A 370 24.72 1.26 14.21
CA GLY A 370 25.26 0.50 13.07
C GLY A 370 25.15 -1.04 13.19
N ALA A 371 24.80 -1.55 14.37
CA ALA A 371 24.59 -2.98 14.61
C ALA A 371 23.12 -3.41 14.39
N THR A 372 22.19 -2.48 14.16
CA THR A 372 20.77 -2.84 13.99
C THR A 372 20.58 -3.74 12.77
N LEU A 373 19.72 -4.74 12.94
CA LEU A 373 19.27 -5.67 11.88
C LEU A 373 17.83 -5.40 11.46
N GLN A 374 17.16 -4.48 12.15
CA GLN A 374 15.77 -4.08 11.90
C GLN A 374 15.71 -2.57 11.79
N PRO A 375 15.15 -1.99 10.71
CA PRO A 375 14.91 -0.56 10.64
C PRO A 375 13.95 -0.10 11.73
N ALA A 376 14.30 0.98 12.44
CA ALA A 376 13.42 1.56 13.45
C ALA A 376 12.26 2.37 12.84
N PHE A 377 12.42 2.80 11.61
CA PHE A 377 11.44 3.57 10.83
C PHE A 377 11.70 3.39 9.33
N ASP A 378 10.78 3.84 8.49
CA ASP A 378 10.95 3.84 7.04
C ASP A 378 11.56 5.17 6.58
N ALA A 379 12.76 5.10 5.97
CA ALA A 379 13.48 6.27 5.51
C ALA A 379 12.71 7.07 4.44
N ALA A 380 11.95 6.40 3.57
CA ALA A 380 11.17 7.04 2.52
C ALA A 380 9.94 7.74 3.10
N ASN A 381 9.18 7.05 3.95
CA ASN A 381 7.99 7.63 4.60
C ASN A 381 8.35 8.88 5.41
N GLN A 382 9.41 8.81 6.23
CA GLN A 382 9.82 9.91 7.08
C GLN A 382 10.20 11.18 6.28
N LYS A 383 10.77 11.02 5.09
CA LYS A 383 11.17 12.15 4.24
C LYS A 383 9.98 12.94 3.68
N VAL A 384 8.82 12.34 3.53
CA VAL A 384 7.63 12.99 2.92
C VAL A 384 6.60 13.38 3.98
N TYR A 385 6.45 12.57 5.04
CA TYR A 385 5.39 12.66 6.03
C TYR A 385 5.29 14.04 6.69
N ASN A 386 6.44 14.65 7.00
CA ASN A 386 6.50 15.91 7.74
C ASN A 386 5.92 17.12 6.99
N SER A 387 5.82 17.07 5.67
CA SER A 387 5.22 18.15 4.86
C SER A 387 3.75 17.91 4.54
N VAL A 388 3.34 16.64 4.40
CA VAL A 388 1.99 16.27 3.94
C VAL A 388 0.93 16.65 4.97
N VAL A 389 1.12 16.26 6.23
CA VAL A 389 0.13 16.47 7.28
C VAL A 389 -0.12 17.96 7.58
N PRO A 390 0.91 18.79 7.78
CA PRO A 390 0.69 20.23 7.97
C PRO A 390 0.05 20.94 6.77
N ALA A 391 0.49 20.60 5.55
CA ALA A 391 -0.06 21.20 4.33
C ALA A 391 -1.53 20.80 4.12
N PHE A 392 -1.88 19.55 4.39
CA PHE A 392 -3.27 19.10 4.37
C PHE A 392 -4.14 19.80 5.42
N GLY A 393 -3.62 19.91 6.65
CA GLY A 393 -4.32 20.62 7.73
C GLY A 393 -4.64 22.07 7.35
N ASP A 394 -3.68 22.79 6.79
CA ASP A 394 -3.88 24.15 6.29
C ASP A 394 -4.91 24.17 5.15
N TYR A 395 -4.76 23.29 4.16
CA TYR A 395 -5.65 23.22 3.01
C TYR A 395 -7.11 22.93 3.40
N VAL A 396 -7.33 21.89 4.21
CA VAL A 396 -8.69 21.48 4.59
C VAL A 396 -9.38 22.51 5.47
N HIS A 397 -8.63 23.17 6.36
CA HIS A 397 -9.21 24.19 7.25
C HIS A 397 -9.36 25.55 6.59
N ARG A 398 -8.38 26.00 5.82
CA ARG A 398 -8.35 27.38 5.27
C ARG A 398 -9.03 27.46 3.91
N GLU A 399 -8.71 26.54 2.97
CA GLU A 399 -9.27 26.62 1.63
C GLU A 399 -10.60 25.87 1.51
N LEU A 400 -10.71 24.66 2.07
CA LEU A 400 -11.94 23.90 2.02
C LEU A 400 -12.94 24.29 3.13
N GLY A 401 -12.51 25.06 4.14
CA GLY A 401 -13.39 25.56 5.19
C GLY A 401 -13.96 24.48 6.14
N TYR A 402 -13.46 23.25 6.08
CA TYR A 402 -13.91 22.18 6.97
C TYR A 402 -13.19 22.29 8.31
N LYS A 403 -13.91 22.71 9.34
CA LYS A 403 -13.38 22.98 10.68
C LYS A 403 -13.72 21.84 11.61
N SER A 404 -12.73 21.03 11.97
CA SER A 404 -12.86 19.90 12.88
C SER A 404 -11.83 19.95 13.99
N ASP A 405 -12.25 19.75 15.24
CA ASP A 405 -11.36 19.61 16.40
C ASP A 405 -10.90 18.15 16.59
N ALA A 406 -11.37 17.22 15.75
CA ALA A 406 -10.95 15.83 15.77
C ALA A 406 -9.51 15.69 15.25
N ILE A 407 -8.75 14.74 15.82
CA ILE A 407 -7.43 14.38 15.30
C ILE A 407 -7.60 13.78 13.90
N TYR A 408 -6.81 14.26 12.93
CA TYR A 408 -6.72 13.65 11.62
C TYR A 408 -5.71 12.50 11.65
N TYR A 409 -6.18 11.24 11.59
CA TYR A 409 -5.34 10.05 11.56
C TYR A 409 -4.79 9.81 10.16
N ALA A 410 -3.68 10.44 9.82
CA ALA A 410 -3.06 10.32 8.51
C ALA A 410 -2.54 8.90 8.24
N SER A 411 -1.97 8.24 9.26
CA SER A 411 -1.51 6.85 9.20
C SER A 411 -1.52 6.25 10.60
N GLY A 412 -2.23 5.14 10.79
CA GLY A 412 -2.40 4.46 12.08
C GLY A 412 -3.23 5.25 13.10
N GLY A 413 -3.15 4.85 14.36
CA GLY A 413 -3.72 5.56 15.52
C GLY A 413 -5.24 5.45 15.69
N GLY A 414 -6.00 5.32 14.62
CA GLY A 414 -7.46 5.25 14.64
C GLY A 414 -8.05 3.86 14.46
N ILE A 415 -7.21 2.85 14.20
CA ILE A 415 -7.63 1.46 14.04
C ILE A 415 -7.04 0.58 15.14
N GLY A 416 -7.75 -0.48 15.51
CA GLY A 416 -7.24 -1.53 16.39
C GLY A 416 -6.60 -2.68 15.60
N THR A 417 -6.71 -3.90 16.16
CA THR A 417 -6.18 -5.09 15.52
C THR A 417 -6.86 -5.35 14.17
N TRP A 418 -6.05 -5.52 13.14
CA TRP A 418 -6.52 -5.93 11.81
C TRP A 418 -6.38 -7.45 11.67
N PRO A 419 -7.46 -8.18 11.36
CA PRO A 419 -7.45 -9.66 11.39
C PRO A 419 -6.77 -10.31 10.17
N GLY A 420 -5.88 -9.62 9.49
CA GLY A 420 -5.17 -10.13 8.33
C GLY A 420 -5.85 -9.81 7.00
N VAL A 421 -5.22 -10.25 5.93
CA VAL A 421 -5.67 -10.06 4.55
C VAL A 421 -5.82 -11.44 3.93
N ARG A 422 -6.91 -11.67 3.20
CA ARG A 422 -7.07 -12.88 2.39
C ARG A 422 -6.53 -12.65 0.98
N GLU A 423 -6.34 -13.70 0.25
CA GLU A 423 -5.98 -13.66 -1.16
C GLU A 423 -7.09 -12.97 -1.98
N ALA A 424 -6.72 -11.99 -2.83
CA ALA A 424 -7.64 -11.25 -3.69
C ALA A 424 -7.66 -11.77 -5.15
N ALA A 425 -6.78 -12.68 -5.51
CA ALA A 425 -6.73 -13.24 -6.87
C ALA A 425 -8.05 -13.89 -7.32
N PRO A 426 -8.75 -14.68 -6.49
CA PRO A 426 -10.07 -15.21 -6.85
C PRO A 426 -11.11 -14.14 -7.14
N ASP A 427 -11.06 -13.00 -6.43
CA ASP A 427 -12.02 -11.92 -6.63
C ASP A 427 -11.79 -11.19 -7.96
N VAL A 428 -10.53 -11.08 -8.41
CA VAL A 428 -10.19 -10.57 -9.75
C VAL A 428 -10.82 -11.49 -10.82
N GLU A 429 -10.64 -12.81 -10.70
CA GLU A 429 -11.20 -13.79 -11.62
C GLU A 429 -12.74 -13.71 -11.66
N ASP A 430 -13.36 -13.62 -10.49
CA ASP A 430 -14.82 -13.52 -10.34
C ASP A 430 -15.40 -12.24 -10.94
N VAL A 431 -14.74 -11.08 -10.73
CA VAL A 431 -15.20 -9.82 -11.30
C VAL A 431 -15.14 -9.86 -12.82
N PHE A 432 -14.03 -10.32 -13.42
CA PHE A 432 -13.93 -10.42 -14.88
C PHE A 432 -14.92 -11.42 -15.49
N ALA A 433 -15.28 -12.48 -14.75
CA ALA A 433 -16.29 -13.42 -15.19
C ALA A 433 -17.70 -12.81 -15.23
N ARG A 434 -18.02 -11.91 -14.31
CA ARG A 434 -19.35 -11.28 -14.13
C ARG A 434 -19.50 -9.93 -14.80
N ASP A 435 -18.41 -9.17 -14.91
CA ASP A 435 -18.34 -7.88 -15.61
C ASP A 435 -17.24 -7.91 -16.70
N PRO A 436 -17.55 -8.46 -17.88
CA PRO A 436 -16.58 -8.57 -18.97
C PRO A 436 -16.21 -7.23 -19.61
N LYS A 437 -16.81 -6.12 -19.16
CA LYS A 437 -16.48 -4.76 -19.62
C LYS A 437 -15.52 -4.05 -18.69
N MET A 438 -15.31 -4.55 -17.49
CA MET A 438 -14.34 -3.98 -16.56
C MET A 438 -12.93 -3.95 -17.17
N ARG A 439 -12.17 -2.93 -16.85
CA ARG A 439 -10.76 -2.77 -17.22
C ARG A 439 -9.91 -2.65 -15.96
N LEU A 440 -8.70 -3.17 -16.03
CA LEU A 440 -7.73 -3.10 -14.94
C LEU A 440 -6.49 -2.34 -15.41
N PHE A 441 -6.14 -1.28 -14.69
CA PHE A 441 -4.86 -0.58 -14.83
C PHE A 441 -4.00 -0.83 -13.60
N VAL A 442 -2.76 -1.24 -13.82
CA VAL A 442 -1.79 -1.53 -12.76
C VAL A 442 -0.55 -0.67 -12.95
N ALA A 443 -0.18 0.03 -11.89
CA ALA A 443 1.03 0.85 -11.82
C ALA A 443 1.96 0.32 -10.72
N GLU A 444 3.20 -0.03 -11.08
CA GLU A 444 4.20 -0.59 -10.18
C GLU A 444 5.48 0.25 -10.15
N GLY A 445 6.10 0.36 -8.98
CA GLY A 445 7.37 1.06 -8.82
C GLY A 445 8.56 0.10 -8.85
N TYR A 446 9.58 0.37 -9.68
CA TYR A 446 10.79 -0.46 -9.76
C TYR A 446 11.58 -0.53 -8.44
N PHE A 447 11.47 0.50 -7.58
CA PHE A 447 12.21 0.60 -6.34
C PHE A 447 11.34 0.40 -5.09
N ASP A 448 10.12 -0.12 -5.29
CA ASP A 448 9.17 -0.45 -4.22
C ASP A 448 9.60 -1.76 -3.54
N LEU A 449 9.97 -1.67 -2.27
CA LEU A 449 10.30 -2.82 -1.44
C LEU A 449 9.14 -3.25 -0.51
N ALA A 450 8.02 -2.52 -0.55
CA ALA A 450 6.82 -2.84 0.22
C ALA A 450 5.89 -3.79 -0.54
N THR A 451 5.63 -3.49 -1.82
CA THR A 451 4.78 -4.26 -2.73
C THR A 451 5.55 -4.47 -4.03
N ILE A 452 6.45 -5.47 -4.00
CA ILE A 452 7.39 -5.71 -5.08
C ILE A 452 6.68 -6.09 -6.38
N TYR A 453 6.95 -5.36 -7.46
CA TYR A 453 6.32 -5.54 -8.77
C TYR A 453 6.44 -6.99 -9.30
N TYR A 454 7.59 -7.65 -9.13
CA TYR A 454 7.81 -8.99 -9.63
C TYR A 454 6.93 -10.03 -8.93
N GLY A 455 6.72 -9.90 -7.61
CA GLY A 455 5.79 -10.72 -6.86
C GLY A 455 4.33 -10.49 -7.25
N PHE A 456 3.95 -9.24 -7.55
CA PHE A 456 2.62 -8.93 -8.06
C PHE A 456 2.41 -9.51 -9.47
N GLU A 457 3.35 -9.33 -10.38
CA GLU A 457 3.27 -9.86 -11.74
C GLU A 457 3.26 -11.40 -11.75
N TRP A 458 3.96 -12.04 -10.81
CA TRP A 458 3.80 -13.47 -10.60
C TRP A 458 2.34 -13.83 -10.28
N SER A 459 1.71 -13.13 -9.30
CA SER A 459 0.29 -13.34 -8.97
C SER A 459 -0.62 -13.09 -10.17
N LEU A 460 -0.40 -12.00 -10.89
CA LEU A 460 -1.16 -11.64 -12.09
C LEU A 460 -1.05 -12.70 -13.19
N SER A 461 0.15 -13.28 -13.37
CA SER A 461 0.39 -14.34 -14.37
C SER A 461 -0.32 -15.65 -14.05
N HIS A 462 -0.64 -15.89 -12.77
CA HIS A 462 -1.30 -17.11 -12.28
C HIS A 462 -2.83 -16.98 -12.19
N LEU A 463 -3.41 -15.81 -12.49
CA LEU A 463 -4.87 -15.69 -12.59
C LEU A 463 -5.43 -16.59 -13.68
N ARG A 464 -6.55 -17.22 -13.44
CA ARG A 464 -7.27 -18.08 -14.40
C ARG A 464 -8.19 -17.26 -15.28
N LEU A 465 -7.60 -16.39 -16.09
CA LEU A 465 -8.30 -15.53 -17.06
C LEU A 465 -8.03 -16.00 -18.48
N ALA A 466 -9.03 -15.84 -19.36
CA ALA A 466 -8.83 -16.08 -20.78
C ALA A 466 -7.74 -15.16 -21.36
N PRO A 467 -6.90 -15.65 -22.33
CA PRO A 467 -5.83 -14.84 -22.92
C PRO A 467 -6.32 -13.50 -23.49
N GLU A 468 -7.52 -13.50 -24.06
CA GLU A 468 -8.15 -12.32 -24.68
C GLU A 468 -8.49 -11.26 -23.60
N VAL A 469 -8.96 -11.69 -22.41
CA VAL A 469 -9.21 -10.80 -21.28
C VAL A 469 -7.90 -10.19 -20.80
N ARG A 470 -6.85 -11.00 -20.62
CA ARG A 470 -5.53 -10.51 -20.20
C ARG A 470 -4.99 -9.45 -21.13
N SER A 471 -5.02 -9.70 -22.43
CA SER A 471 -4.41 -8.82 -23.43
C SER A 471 -5.22 -7.55 -23.70
N ARG A 472 -6.55 -7.63 -23.61
CA ARG A 472 -7.46 -6.51 -23.90
C ARG A 472 -7.74 -5.64 -22.68
N ASP A 473 -7.91 -6.26 -21.52
CA ASP A 473 -8.57 -5.63 -20.37
C ASP A 473 -7.61 -5.27 -19.23
N ILE A 474 -6.38 -5.80 -19.27
CA ILE A 474 -5.37 -5.56 -18.22
C ILE A 474 -4.20 -4.78 -18.81
N THR A 475 -3.91 -3.62 -18.24
CA THR A 475 -2.76 -2.79 -18.56
C THR A 475 -1.82 -2.74 -17.38
N VAL A 476 -0.56 -3.13 -17.55
CA VAL A 476 0.49 -3.04 -16.53
C VAL A 476 1.53 -2.03 -16.99
N ARG A 477 1.96 -1.16 -16.07
CA ARG A 477 3.02 -0.16 -16.28
C ARG A 477 3.97 -0.15 -15.09
N ARG A 478 5.26 -0.07 -15.36
CA ARG A 478 6.31 0.07 -14.34
C ARG A 478 6.94 1.45 -14.44
N TYR A 479 7.16 2.10 -13.30
CA TYR A 479 7.67 3.46 -13.20
C TYR A 479 8.99 3.49 -12.43
N ARG A 480 9.87 4.43 -12.77
CA ARG A 480 11.16 4.61 -12.07
C ARG A 480 10.99 5.31 -10.73
N SER A 481 10.14 4.76 -9.88
CA SER A 481 9.79 5.27 -8.56
C SER A 481 9.65 4.13 -7.55
N GLY A 482 9.39 4.49 -6.29
CA GLY A 482 9.05 3.56 -5.22
C GLY A 482 7.55 3.31 -5.10
N HIS A 483 7.11 2.96 -3.89
CA HIS A 483 5.73 2.62 -3.53
C HIS A 483 4.74 3.74 -3.82
N MET A 484 5.04 4.94 -3.35
CA MET A 484 4.27 6.15 -3.67
C MET A 484 4.79 6.73 -4.99
N ILE A 485 4.41 6.13 -6.13
CA ILE A 485 4.90 6.48 -7.48
C ILE A 485 4.83 7.99 -7.72
N TYR A 486 3.79 8.61 -7.21
CA TYR A 486 3.46 10.02 -7.37
C TYR A 486 4.33 10.99 -6.55
N THR A 487 5.27 10.51 -5.71
CA THR A 487 6.25 11.36 -5.03
C THR A 487 7.37 11.82 -5.97
N ASP A 488 7.73 10.99 -6.95
CA ASP A 488 8.66 11.34 -8.02
C ASP A 488 7.92 12.13 -9.10
N GLN A 489 8.37 13.36 -9.38
CA GLN A 489 7.67 14.26 -10.29
C GLN A 489 7.54 13.66 -11.70
N LYS A 490 8.62 13.08 -12.22
CA LYS A 490 8.62 12.51 -13.57
C LYS A 490 7.74 11.28 -13.66
N ALA A 491 7.81 10.39 -12.68
CA ALA A 491 6.97 9.21 -12.62
C ALA A 491 5.48 9.57 -12.48
N LEU A 492 5.13 10.64 -11.73
CA LEU A 492 3.77 11.15 -11.65
C LEU A 492 3.27 11.67 -13.00
N GLU A 493 4.10 12.41 -13.74
CA GLU A 493 3.74 12.91 -15.08
C GLU A 493 3.50 11.76 -16.07
N GLU A 494 4.36 10.74 -16.06
CA GLU A 494 4.23 9.53 -16.87
C GLU A 494 2.95 8.76 -16.47
N LEU A 495 2.72 8.53 -15.17
CA LEU A 495 1.54 7.84 -14.65
C LEU A 495 0.25 8.59 -15.03
N ARG A 496 0.22 9.91 -14.85
CA ARG A 496 -0.93 10.73 -15.27
C ARG A 496 -1.20 10.63 -16.77
N HIS A 497 -0.15 10.67 -17.60
CA HIS A 497 -0.27 10.53 -19.05
C HIS A 497 -0.91 9.18 -19.42
N ASP A 498 -0.41 8.09 -18.83
CA ASP A 498 -0.91 6.75 -19.07
C ASP A 498 -2.36 6.57 -18.59
N LEU A 499 -2.67 7.04 -17.37
CA LEU A 499 -4.04 7.00 -16.82
C LEU A 499 -5.03 7.80 -17.70
N ARG A 500 -4.63 8.98 -18.17
CA ARG A 500 -5.46 9.78 -19.08
C ARG A 500 -5.77 9.01 -20.37
N GLY A 501 -4.75 8.45 -21.00
CA GLY A 501 -4.93 7.64 -22.20
C GLY A 501 -5.82 6.43 -21.97
N TRP A 502 -5.63 5.75 -20.84
CA TRP A 502 -6.42 4.58 -20.47
C TRP A 502 -7.89 4.93 -20.17
N LEU A 503 -8.16 6.00 -19.41
CA LEU A 503 -9.53 6.46 -19.12
C LEU A 503 -10.29 6.86 -20.40
N GLN A 504 -9.60 7.48 -21.36
CA GLN A 504 -10.20 7.89 -22.64
C GLN A 504 -10.43 6.73 -23.61
N ALA A 505 -9.72 5.63 -23.47
CA ALA A 505 -9.88 4.43 -24.29
C ALA A 505 -11.04 3.53 -23.85
N ILE A 506 -11.60 3.76 -22.66
CA ILE A 506 -12.76 2.99 -22.16
C ILE A 506 -14.03 3.66 -22.69
N PRO A 507 -14.88 2.93 -23.41
CA PRO A 507 -16.09 3.47 -24.03
C PRO A 507 -17.16 3.89 -23.02
#